data_a3ac10b6e9c377094ae44b6942a5cca4
#
_entry.id   a3ac10b6e9c377094ae44b6942a5cca4
#
_cell.length_a   1.000
_cell.length_b   1.000
_cell.length_c   1.000
_cell.angle_alpha   90.00
_cell.angle_beta   90.00
_cell.angle_gamma   90.00
#
_symmetry.space_group_name_H-M   'P 1'
#
loop_
_entity.id
_entity.type
_entity.pdbx_description
1 polymer ?
#
loop_
_entity_poly.entity_id
_entity_poly.type
_entity_poly.pdbx_seq_one_letter_code
_entity_poly.pdbx_strand_id
1 'polypeptide(L)'
;MRTKLLIAFLFFLVQFSFAQSKTVKAIKAGKLIDVEKGIVLEKVTILIDHDTIKAVGKNITIPDTAQVIDLSNSTVLPGLIDCHTHITMQPSGDYYADIFRATQVDDAIMGTVFAKQTLEAGFTSCRDVGARGFADVALRNAINRGAIVGPRLFVATLFIGATGSHGDINGFSPYLETSLPKQMLGVADGVDELRKQVRYNIKYGADVIKFGASAGVLTEEESVGAPQFTQEEMNAIVDETKMWGKKACAHAHGTEAIKMAVKAGVASVEHGSFIDDEGIQLMIQHGTYLVADIYNDDYIRTEYAKLGYPEKIIEKEKLVGQAQRDNFAKAVKAGVKIAFGTDAGVYPHGWNAKQFYYMVKYGCTPMQAIQAATVNAADLIGNNKIGSIKVGSYADIIAVKADVLKDVTSLEHVSFVMKGGEIYTNEK
;
A
#
# COMPACT_ATOMS: atom_id res chain seq x y z
N MET A 1 69.46 -25.82 -37.54
CA MET A 1 68.45 -26.69 -36.88
C MET A 1 67.54 -25.81 -35.97
N ARG A 2 66.32 -25.57 -36.37
CA ARG A 2 65.36 -24.77 -35.60
C ARG A 2 64.28 -25.71 -35.08
N THR A 3 64.28 -25.93 -33.78
CA THR A 3 63.30 -26.78 -33.07
C THR A 3 62.03 -25.96 -32.83
N LYS A 4 60.92 -26.36 -33.43
CA LYS A 4 59.59 -25.75 -33.20
C LYS A 4 58.97 -26.40 -31.96
N LEU A 5 58.76 -25.61 -30.93
CA LEU A 5 58.00 -25.98 -29.73
C LEU A 5 56.52 -25.82 -30.00
N LEU A 6 55.78 -26.93 -30.03
CA LEU A 6 54.31 -26.93 -30.15
C LEU A 6 53.72 -26.82 -28.71
N ILE A 7 53.11 -25.69 -28.37
CA ILE A 7 52.37 -25.53 -27.13
C ILE A 7 50.90 -25.91 -27.41
N ALA A 8 50.49 -27.03 -26.89
CA ALA A 8 49.08 -27.44 -26.92
C ALA A 8 48.33 -26.73 -25.78
N PHE A 9 47.41 -25.83 -26.16
CA PHE A 9 46.49 -25.15 -25.26
C PHE A 9 45.29 -26.11 -25.01
N LEU A 10 45.23 -26.76 -23.84
CA LEU A 10 44.06 -27.46 -23.42
C LEU A 10 43.01 -26.47 -22.94
N PHE A 11 41.98 -26.23 -23.74
CA PHE A 11 40.76 -25.52 -23.30
C PHE A 11 39.93 -26.46 -22.40
N PHE A 12 39.97 -26.22 -21.10
CA PHE A 12 39.02 -26.78 -20.17
C PHE A 12 37.69 -26.04 -20.32
N LEU A 13 36.76 -26.58 -21.07
CA LEU A 13 35.36 -26.17 -21.11
C LEU A 13 34.71 -26.53 -19.77
N VAL A 14 34.71 -25.62 -18.80
CA VAL A 14 33.87 -25.71 -17.62
C VAL A 14 32.44 -25.49 -18.10
N GLN A 15 31.70 -26.56 -18.28
CA GLN A 15 30.25 -26.48 -18.47
C GLN A 15 29.64 -26.05 -17.15
N PHE A 16 29.34 -24.73 -17.01
CA PHE A 16 28.40 -24.27 -16.01
C PHE A 16 27.03 -24.84 -16.39
N SER A 17 26.63 -25.96 -15.78
CA SER A 17 25.26 -26.37 -15.76
C SER A 17 24.48 -25.32 -14.95
N PHE A 18 23.95 -24.30 -15.63
CA PHE A 18 22.86 -23.53 -15.06
C PHE A 18 21.72 -24.54 -14.81
N ALA A 19 21.46 -24.84 -13.54
CA ALA A 19 20.25 -25.55 -13.17
C ALA A 19 19.10 -24.70 -13.72
N GLN A 20 18.46 -25.17 -14.77
CA GLN A 20 17.35 -24.50 -15.42
C GLN A 20 16.25 -24.41 -14.35
N SER A 21 16.01 -23.20 -13.83
CA SER A 21 14.95 -22.95 -12.87
C SER A 21 13.66 -23.53 -13.45
N LYS A 22 12.99 -24.41 -12.70
CA LYS A 22 11.71 -24.97 -13.13
C LYS A 22 10.73 -23.82 -13.26
N THR A 23 10.41 -23.44 -14.49
CA THR A 23 9.52 -22.30 -14.79
C THR A 23 8.08 -22.57 -14.35
N VAL A 24 7.70 -23.86 -14.31
CA VAL A 24 6.37 -24.31 -13.90
C VAL A 24 6.38 -24.70 -12.43
N LYS A 25 5.48 -24.10 -11.67
CA LYS A 25 5.24 -24.41 -10.25
C LYS A 25 3.79 -24.88 -10.06
N ALA A 26 3.56 -25.78 -9.11
CA ALA A 26 2.22 -26.26 -8.76
C ALA A 26 2.03 -26.17 -7.24
N ILE A 27 1.07 -25.37 -6.79
CA ILE A 27 0.68 -25.28 -5.37
C ILE A 27 -0.49 -26.24 -5.12
N LYS A 28 -0.35 -27.15 -4.14
CA LYS A 28 -1.44 -27.94 -3.61
C LYS A 28 -2.00 -27.26 -2.37
N ALA A 29 -3.15 -26.61 -2.49
CA ALA A 29 -3.81 -25.88 -1.41
C ALA A 29 -4.81 -26.79 -0.68
N GLY A 30 -4.76 -26.79 0.66
CA GLY A 30 -5.78 -27.46 1.47
C GLY A 30 -7.12 -26.72 1.39
N LYS A 31 -7.09 -25.42 1.65
CA LYS A 31 -8.18 -24.47 1.43
C LYS A 31 -7.69 -23.34 0.55
N LEU A 32 -8.56 -22.82 -0.32
CA LEU A 32 -8.33 -21.61 -1.12
C LEU A 32 -9.50 -20.65 -0.87
N ILE A 33 -9.21 -19.43 -0.46
CA ILE A 33 -10.20 -18.37 -0.40
C ILE A 33 -10.40 -17.80 -1.80
N ASP A 34 -11.55 -18.09 -2.42
CA ASP A 34 -12.00 -17.47 -3.66
C ASP A 34 -12.67 -16.13 -3.29
N VAL A 35 -11.87 -15.08 -3.29
CA VAL A 35 -12.28 -13.73 -2.88
C VAL A 35 -13.28 -13.10 -3.84
N GLU A 36 -13.28 -13.49 -5.13
CA GLU A 36 -14.25 -12.98 -6.12
C GLU A 36 -15.65 -13.49 -5.84
N LYS A 37 -15.78 -14.78 -5.43
CA LYS A 37 -17.06 -15.39 -5.11
C LYS A 37 -17.42 -15.34 -3.62
N GLY A 38 -16.46 -14.99 -2.76
CA GLY A 38 -16.66 -15.00 -1.31
C GLY A 38 -16.86 -16.41 -0.73
N ILE A 39 -16.20 -17.45 -1.28
CA ILE A 39 -16.34 -18.85 -0.86
C ILE A 39 -14.98 -19.49 -0.58
N VAL A 40 -15.02 -20.62 0.10
CA VAL A 40 -13.85 -21.48 0.34
C VAL A 40 -13.89 -22.68 -0.60
N LEU A 41 -12.82 -22.89 -1.32
CA LEU A 41 -12.59 -24.09 -2.13
C LEU A 41 -11.61 -25.02 -1.42
N GLU A 42 -11.85 -26.33 -1.44
CA GLU A 42 -10.98 -27.30 -0.78
C GLU A 42 -10.25 -28.18 -1.78
N LYS A 43 -9.00 -28.55 -1.43
CA LYS A 43 -8.12 -29.44 -2.20
C LYS A 43 -7.94 -28.95 -3.65
N VAL A 44 -7.46 -27.71 -3.77
CA VAL A 44 -7.28 -27.03 -5.06
C VAL A 44 -5.80 -27.08 -5.46
N THR A 45 -5.55 -27.35 -6.73
CA THR A 45 -4.23 -27.18 -7.35
C THR A 45 -4.20 -25.86 -8.13
N ILE A 46 -3.13 -25.08 -7.93
CA ILE A 46 -2.85 -23.85 -8.67
C ILE A 46 -1.61 -24.10 -9.50
N LEU A 47 -1.74 -24.05 -10.84
CA LEU A 47 -0.62 -24.18 -11.76
C LEU A 47 -0.12 -22.81 -12.18
N ILE A 48 1.19 -22.60 -12.08
CA ILE A 48 1.87 -21.33 -12.32
C ILE A 48 2.95 -21.56 -13.38
N ASP A 49 3.04 -20.68 -14.34
CA ASP A 49 4.12 -20.65 -15.32
C ASP A 49 4.76 -19.26 -15.29
N HIS A 50 6.03 -19.21 -14.94
CA HIS A 50 6.77 -17.98 -14.63
C HIS A 50 6.05 -17.16 -13.54
N ASP A 51 5.52 -15.99 -13.88
CA ASP A 51 4.84 -15.05 -12.98
C ASP A 51 3.31 -15.15 -13.00
N THR A 52 2.75 -16.03 -13.82
CA THR A 52 1.32 -16.02 -14.18
C THR A 52 0.63 -17.33 -13.81
N ILE A 53 -0.58 -17.24 -13.25
CA ILE A 53 -1.46 -18.37 -12.95
C ILE A 53 -2.06 -18.90 -14.26
N LYS A 54 -1.87 -20.20 -14.54
CA LYS A 54 -2.34 -20.87 -15.76
C LYS A 54 -3.59 -21.71 -15.56
N ALA A 55 -3.74 -22.31 -14.37
CA ALA A 55 -4.92 -23.10 -14.03
C ALA A 55 -5.18 -23.10 -12.53
N VAL A 56 -6.46 -23.20 -12.15
CA VAL A 56 -6.92 -23.32 -10.76
C VAL A 56 -8.07 -24.34 -10.74
N GLY A 57 -7.97 -25.37 -9.93
CA GLY A 57 -9.03 -26.39 -9.84
C GLY A 57 -8.64 -27.64 -9.06
N LYS A 58 -9.62 -28.56 -8.86
CA LYS A 58 -9.40 -29.83 -8.13
C LYS A 58 -8.63 -30.88 -8.94
N ASN A 59 -8.88 -30.94 -10.25
CA ASN A 59 -8.40 -31.99 -11.13
C ASN A 59 -7.39 -31.46 -12.17
N ILE A 60 -6.44 -30.65 -11.71
CA ILE A 60 -5.38 -30.11 -12.57
C ILE A 60 -4.26 -31.12 -12.66
N THR A 61 -3.91 -31.55 -13.90
CA THR A 61 -2.74 -32.35 -14.15
C THR A 61 -1.47 -31.54 -13.89
N ILE A 62 -0.64 -32.03 -12.98
CA ILE A 62 0.64 -31.39 -12.66
C ILE A 62 1.70 -32.01 -13.60
N PRO A 63 2.40 -31.18 -14.41
CA PRO A 63 3.49 -31.69 -15.24
C PRO A 63 4.63 -32.28 -14.38
N ASP A 64 5.26 -33.34 -14.83
CA ASP A 64 6.36 -33.99 -14.11
C ASP A 64 7.57 -33.06 -13.88
N THR A 65 7.72 -32.07 -14.75
CA THR A 65 8.76 -31.04 -14.63
C THR A 65 8.44 -29.97 -13.64
N ALA A 66 7.20 -29.89 -13.11
CA ALA A 66 6.80 -28.81 -12.19
C ALA A 66 7.46 -28.98 -10.82
N GLN A 67 7.78 -27.82 -10.22
CA GLN A 67 8.09 -27.75 -8.78
C GLN A 67 6.79 -27.81 -7.99
N VAL A 68 6.58 -28.85 -7.20
CA VAL A 68 5.40 -28.97 -6.35
C VAL A 68 5.66 -28.30 -5.01
N ILE A 69 4.74 -27.41 -4.62
CA ILE A 69 4.70 -26.72 -3.33
C ILE A 69 3.48 -27.25 -2.58
N ASP A 70 3.72 -27.93 -1.47
CA ASP A 70 2.65 -28.55 -0.69
C ASP A 70 2.17 -27.60 0.43
N LEU A 71 0.98 -27.04 0.24
CA LEU A 71 0.24 -26.22 1.20
C LEU A 71 -1.10 -26.87 1.58
N SER A 72 -1.15 -28.23 1.55
CA SER A 72 -2.37 -29.02 1.81
C SER A 72 -2.91 -28.85 3.24
N ASN A 73 -2.08 -28.38 4.18
CA ASN A 73 -2.46 -28.11 5.56
C ASN A 73 -2.67 -26.59 5.83
N SER A 74 -2.76 -25.77 4.78
CA SER A 74 -2.84 -24.31 4.89
C SER A 74 -4.09 -23.75 4.21
N THR A 75 -4.46 -22.54 4.62
CA THR A 75 -5.40 -21.70 3.91
C THR A 75 -4.61 -20.77 2.99
N VAL A 76 -4.86 -20.88 1.69
CA VAL A 76 -4.22 -20.10 0.64
C VAL A 76 -5.12 -18.95 0.23
N LEU A 77 -4.52 -17.77 0.05
CA LEU A 77 -5.19 -16.54 -0.35
C LEU A 77 -4.40 -15.84 -1.46
N PRO A 78 -5.01 -14.90 -2.21
CA PRO A 78 -4.25 -13.94 -2.99
C PRO A 78 -3.29 -13.16 -2.09
N GLY A 79 -2.16 -12.72 -2.63
CA GLY A 79 -1.30 -11.77 -1.95
C GLY A 79 -2.08 -10.52 -1.54
N LEU A 80 -1.87 -10.06 -0.31
CA LEU A 80 -2.57 -8.91 0.25
C LEU A 80 -2.12 -7.61 -0.41
N ILE A 81 -3.01 -6.63 -0.41
CA ILE A 81 -2.80 -5.30 -0.99
C ILE A 81 -3.12 -4.26 0.08
N ASP A 82 -2.18 -3.35 0.32
CA ASP A 82 -2.35 -2.20 1.18
C ASP A 82 -2.46 -0.92 0.33
N CYS A 83 -3.59 -0.22 0.41
CA CYS A 83 -3.88 0.95 -0.40
C CYS A 83 -3.44 2.28 0.23
N HIS A 84 -2.85 2.25 1.42
CA HIS A 84 -2.36 3.44 2.10
C HIS A 84 -1.09 3.12 2.89
N THR A 85 0.06 3.36 2.27
CA THR A 85 1.37 3.21 2.92
C THR A 85 2.24 4.44 2.66
N HIS A 86 3.24 4.62 3.52
CA HIS A 86 4.36 5.52 3.35
C HIS A 86 5.66 4.69 3.43
N ILE A 87 5.92 3.92 2.38
CA ILE A 87 6.90 2.82 2.35
C ILE A 87 8.36 3.26 2.57
N THR A 88 8.63 4.54 2.49
CA THR A 88 9.97 5.11 2.69
C THR A 88 10.12 5.79 4.06
N MET A 89 9.09 5.76 4.91
CA MET A 89 9.06 6.40 6.23
C MET A 89 8.66 5.39 7.30
N GLN A 90 9.10 5.65 8.54
CA GLN A 90 8.67 4.92 9.74
C GLN A 90 8.97 5.79 10.97
N PRO A 91 8.17 5.71 12.06
CA PRO A 91 8.44 6.46 13.27
C PRO A 91 9.83 6.15 13.81
N SER A 92 10.57 7.18 14.18
CA SER A 92 11.87 7.08 14.83
C SER A 92 11.78 7.54 16.28
N GLY A 93 12.85 7.33 17.03
CA GLY A 93 12.97 7.78 18.42
C GLY A 93 13.30 9.27 18.57
N ASP A 94 13.32 10.05 17.50
CA ASP A 94 13.61 11.50 17.57
C ASP A 94 12.90 12.25 16.43
N TYR A 95 11.63 12.57 16.66
CA TYR A 95 10.77 13.25 15.70
C TYR A 95 11.38 14.53 15.10
N TYR A 96 11.99 15.38 15.93
CA TYR A 96 12.57 16.63 15.45
C TYR A 96 13.94 16.44 14.78
N ALA A 97 14.76 15.48 15.25
CA ALA A 97 16.05 15.25 14.63
C ALA A 97 15.95 14.74 13.22
N ASP A 98 14.97 13.89 12.91
CA ASP A 98 14.78 13.33 11.58
C ASP A 98 14.44 14.40 10.55
N ILE A 99 13.65 15.41 10.92
CA ILE A 99 13.34 16.53 10.02
C ILE A 99 14.60 17.29 9.60
N PHE A 100 15.58 17.44 10.52
CA PHE A 100 16.80 18.21 10.26
C PHE A 100 17.99 17.37 9.76
N ARG A 101 17.98 16.06 9.98
CA ARG A 101 19.16 15.19 9.76
C ARG A 101 18.94 14.17 8.66
N ALA A 102 17.70 13.64 8.51
CA ALA A 102 17.41 12.66 7.50
C ALA A 102 17.26 13.31 6.13
N THR A 103 17.86 12.70 5.12
CA THR A 103 17.75 13.11 3.73
C THR A 103 16.83 12.17 2.96
N GLN A 104 16.40 12.57 1.77
CA GLN A 104 15.65 11.70 0.85
C GLN A 104 16.43 10.44 0.45
N VAL A 105 17.76 10.47 0.55
CA VAL A 105 18.63 9.31 0.32
C VAL A 105 18.49 8.30 1.45
N ASP A 106 18.42 8.79 2.70
CA ASP A 106 18.17 7.94 3.87
C ASP A 106 16.80 7.27 3.75
N ASP A 107 15.75 8.02 3.35
CA ASP A 107 14.41 7.48 3.10
C ASP A 107 14.44 6.37 2.05
N ALA A 108 15.15 6.58 0.93
CA ALA A 108 15.25 5.59 -0.14
C ALA A 108 15.97 4.31 0.31
N ILE A 109 17.03 4.43 1.13
CA ILE A 109 17.77 3.30 1.68
C ILE A 109 16.91 2.54 2.69
N MET A 110 16.31 3.24 3.66
CA MET A 110 15.45 2.60 4.66
C MET A 110 14.21 1.99 4.03
N GLY A 111 13.66 2.60 2.98
CA GLY A 111 12.56 2.04 2.19
C GLY A 111 12.84 0.63 1.65
N THR A 112 14.10 0.26 1.42
CA THR A 112 14.45 -1.11 1.00
C THR A 112 14.19 -2.14 2.10
N VAL A 113 14.44 -1.77 3.36
CA VAL A 113 14.18 -2.59 4.54
C VAL A 113 12.67 -2.71 4.76
N PHE A 114 11.96 -1.59 4.74
CA PHE A 114 10.51 -1.51 4.95
C PHE A 114 9.73 -2.27 3.88
N ALA A 115 10.14 -2.13 2.62
CA ALA A 115 9.55 -2.88 1.51
C ALA A 115 9.71 -4.40 1.69
N LYS A 116 10.87 -4.87 2.13
CA LYS A 116 11.08 -6.28 2.42
C LYS A 116 10.17 -6.76 3.55
N GLN A 117 10.11 -6.02 4.67
CA GLN A 117 9.25 -6.35 5.82
C GLN A 117 7.77 -6.42 5.41
N THR A 118 7.29 -5.47 4.61
CA THR A 118 5.93 -5.43 4.10
C THR A 118 5.61 -6.63 3.22
N LEU A 119 6.52 -7.01 2.31
CA LEU A 119 6.34 -8.20 1.48
C LEU A 119 6.32 -9.49 2.30
N GLU A 120 7.24 -9.64 3.25
CA GLU A 120 7.33 -10.83 4.13
C GLU A 120 6.10 -10.97 5.04
N ALA A 121 5.43 -9.86 5.37
CA ALA A 121 4.14 -9.86 6.06
C ALA A 121 2.94 -10.25 5.16
N GLY A 122 3.18 -10.60 3.89
CA GLY A 122 2.15 -11.08 2.95
C GLY A 122 1.54 -10.00 2.05
N PHE A 123 1.97 -8.76 2.15
CA PHE A 123 1.50 -7.67 1.28
C PHE A 123 2.34 -7.64 0.00
N THR A 124 1.82 -8.27 -1.04
CA THR A 124 2.52 -8.40 -2.34
C THR A 124 2.40 -7.17 -3.23
N SER A 125 1.46 -6.28 -2.93
CA SER A 125 1.27 -4.99 -3.60
C SER A 125 0.92 -3.90 -2.57
N CYS A 126 1.38 -2.66 -2.82
CA CYS A 126 1.05 -1.49 -2.01
C CYS A 126 0.81 -0.27 -2.89
N ARG A 127 -0.13 0.57 -2.48
CA ARG A 127 -0.25 1.94 -2.95
C ARG A 127 0.42 2.87 -1.93
N ASP A 128 1.56 3.45 -2.33
CA ASP A 128 2.29 4.41 -1.53
C ASP A 128 1.75 5.82 -1.82
N VAL A 129 1.26 6.50 -0.79
CA VAL A 129 0.49 7.73 -0.98
C VAL A 129 1.22 9.00 -0.55
N GLY A 130 2.54 8.94 -0.52
CA GLY A 130 3.39 10.11 -0.33
C GLY A 130 4.80 9.75 0.14
N ALA A 131 5.80 10.35 -0.52
CA ALA A 131 7.20 10.22 -0.17
C ALA A 131 7.94 11.54 -0.43
N ARG A 132 9.08 11.72 0.22
CA ARG A 132 9.95 12.86 -0.04
C ARG A 132 10.85 12.57 -1.24
N GLY A 133 11.04 13.58 -2.12
CA GLY A 133 12.05 13.56 -3.17
C GLY A 133 12.01 12.40 -4.15
N PHE A 134 10.82 11.85 -4.42
CA PHE A 134 10.63 10.71 -5.34
C PHE A 134 11.31 9.41 -4.91
N ALA A 135 11.57 9.23 -3.61
CA ALA A 135 12.19 8.02 -3.06
C ALA A 135 11.35 6.77 -3.35
N ASP A 136 10.03 6.89 -3.31
CA ASP A 136 9.06 5.85 -3.67
C ASP A 136 9.18 5.39 -5.14
N VAL A 137 9.38 6.34 -6.07
CA VAL A 137 9.60 6.03 -7.50
C VAL A 137 10.92 5.28 -7.69
N ALA A 138 11.97 5.71 -7.01
CA ALA A 138 13.27 5.05 -7.08
C ALA A 138 13.17 3.61 -6.56
N LEU A 139 12.49 3.42 -5.42
CA LEU A 139 12.24 2.12 -4.80
C LEU A 139 11.40 1.22 -5.71
N ARG A 140 10.26 1.71 -6.22
CA ARG A 140 9.40 0.98 -7.18
C ARG A 140 10.21 0.52 -8.39
N ASN A 141 10.98 1.42 -8.99
CA ASN A 141 11.77 1.10 -10.18
C ASN A 141 12.87 0.07 -9.89
N ALA A 142 13.49 0.10 -8.70
CA ALA A 142 14.47 -0.88 -8.27
C ALA A 142 13.84 -2.26 -8.01
N ILE A 143 12.65 -2.31 -7.40
CA ILE A 143 11.88 -3.55 -7.21
C ILE A 143 11.46 -4.14 -8.57
N ASN A 144 10.97 -3.32 -9.49
CA ASN A 144 10.53 -3.77 -10.82
C ASN A 144 11.68 -4.34 -11.67
N ARG A 145 12.92 -3.88 -11.44
CA ARG A 145 14.13 -4.45 -12.06
C ARG A 145 14.69 -5.68 -11.34
N GLY A 146 14.10 -6.08 -10.23
CA GLY A 146 14.60 -7.18 -9.39
C GLY A 146 15.88 -6.86 -8.60
N ALA A 147 16.27 -5.59 -8.52
CA ALA A 147 17.45 -5.17 -7.76
C ALA A 147 17.20 -5.14 -6.25
N ILE A 148 15.96 -4.98 -5.82
CA ILE A 148 15.51 -4.91 -4.43
C ILE A 148 14.29 -5.79 -4.25
N VAL A 149 14.20 -6.43 -3.08
CA VAL A 149 13.03 -7.22 -2.66
C VAL A 149 11.97 -6.28 -2.06
N GLY A 150 10.72 -6.43 -2.48
CA GLY A 150 9.60 -5.65 -1.96
C GLY A 150 8.31 -5.93 -2.71
N PRO A 151 7.18 -5.35 -2.27
CA PRO A 151 5.87 -5.47 -2.93
C PRO A 151 5.88 -4.75 -4.29
N ARG A 152 4.86 -5.00 -5.09
CA ARG A 152 4.55 -4.22 -6.29
C ARG A 152 4.03 -2.86 -5.85
N LEU A 153 4.74 -1.77 -6.16
CA LEU A 153 4.38 -0.43 -5.70
C LEU A 153 3.63 0.36 -6.76
N PHE A 154 2.60 1.09 -6.31
CA PHE A 154 1.86 2.12 -7.05
C PHE A 154 2.00 3.42 -6.26
N VAL A 155 2.75 4.38 -6.78
CA VAL A 155 3.31 5.48 -6.00
C VAL A 155 2.69 6.83 -6.34
N ALA A 156 2.50 7.68 -5.32
CA ALA A 156 1.96 9.04 -5.47
C ALA A 156 3.05 10.10 -5.67
N THR A 157 4.29 9.81 -5.33
CA THR A 157 5.38 10.79 -5.26
C THR A 157 5.15 11.81 -4.14
N LEU A 158 5.16 13.09 -4.46
CA LEU A 158 4.95 14.15 -3.48
C LEU A 158 3.48 14.26 -3.09
N PHE A 159 3.22 14.36 -1.80
CA PHE A 159 1.91 14.73 -1.28
C PHE A 159 1.60 16.19 -1.65
N ILE A 160 0.43 16.46 -2.25
CA ILE A 160 0.06 17.83 -2.63
C ILE A 160 -0.67 18.51 -1.48
N GLY A 161 -0.13 19.63 -1.02
CA GLY A 161 -0.70 20.48 0.02
C GLY A 161 -0.70 21.96 -0.36
N ALA A 162 -1.57 22.75 0.28
CA ALA A 162 -1.49 24.21 0.23
C ALA A 162 -0.39 24.72 1.18
N THR A 163 0.07 25.94 1.00
CA THR A 163 0.98 26.60 1.94
C THR A 163 0.40 26.57 3.37
N GLY A 164 1.17 26.07 4.33
CA GLY A 164 0.77 25.93 5.72
C GLY A 164 -0.20 24.78 6.03
N SER A 165 -0.52 23.93 5.05
CA SER A 165 -1.43 22.80 5.21
C SER A 165 -0.75 21.54 5.77
N HIS A 166 -1.52 20.47 5.93
CA HIS A 166 -1.04 19.15 6.33
C HIS A 166 0.06 18.58 5.41
N GLY A 167 0.13 19.02 4.17
CA GLY A 167 1.16 18.62 3.21
C GLY A 167 2.41 19.51 3.20
N ASP A 168 2.46 20.55 4.04
CA ASP A 168 3.59 21.48 4.14
C ASP A 168 4.43 21.20 5.40
N ILE A 169 5.65 21.69 5.40
CA ILE A 169 6.54 21.63 6.57
C ILE A 169 6.19 22.79 7.51
N ASN A 170 5.53 22.48 8.61
CA ASN A 170 5.01 23.47 9.57
C ASN A 170 5.77 23.43 10.91
N GLY A 171 5.59 24.48 11.74
CA GLY A 171 6.11 24.55 13.09
C GLY A 171 7.55 25.07 13.21
N PHE A 172 8.15 25.52 12.12
CA PHE A 172 9.52 26.05 12.10
C PHE A 172 9.54 27.56 11.89
N SER A 173 10.66 28.17 12.32
CA SER A 173 10.94 29.56 12.03
C SER A 173 10.98 29.81 10.52
N PRO A 174 10.35 30.88 10.00
CA PRO A 174 10.43 31.22 8.58
C PRO A 174 11.86 31.47 8.08
N TYR A 175 12.80 31.68 8.98
CA TYR A 175 14.23 31.81 8.65
C TYR A 175 14.94 30.46 8.43
N LEU A 176 14.25 29.34 8.67
CA LEU A 176 14.73 27.98 8.38
C LEU A 176 14.13 27.43 7.08
N GLU A 177 13.58 28.30 6.25
CA GLU A 177 13.02 27.90 4.95
C GLU A 177 14.01 27.06 4.16
N THR A 178 13.48 25.98 3.59
CA THR A 178 14.27 25.13 2.70
C THR A 178 14.63 25.88 1.43
N SER A 179 15.84 25.66 0.89
CA SER A 179 16.23 26.16 -0.41
C SER A 179 15.55 25.44 -1.60
N LEU A 180 14.73 24.42 -1.31
CA LEU A 180 14.02 23.66 -2.33
C LEU A 180 12.82 24.45 -2.87
N PRO A 181 12.60 24.43 -4.19
CA PRO A 181 11.38 24.99 -4.76
C PRO A 181 10.12 24.33 -4.16
N LYS A 182 9.07 25.11 -3.87
CA LYS A 182 7.77 24.62 -3.36
C LYS A 182 7.27 23.39 -4.14
N GLN A 183 7.46 23.37 -5.44
CA GLN A 183 7.10 22.27 -6.34
C GLN A 183 7.77 20.94 -5.97
N MET A 184 9.01 20.98 -5.44
CA MET A 184 9.72 19.79 -4.95
C MET A 184 9.28 19.35 -3.55
N LEU A 185 8.53 20.21 -2.85
CA LEU A 185 7.90 19.92 -1.57
C LEU A 185 6.46 19.42 -1.71
N GLY A 186 5.87 19.54 -2.91
CA GLY A 186 4.45 19.23 -3.14
C GLY A 186 3.51 20.40 -2.82
N VAL A 187 4.03 21.58 -2.46
CA VAL A 187 3.24 22.75 -2.05
C VAL A 187 2.82 23.58 -3.25
N ALA A 188 1.50 23.84 -3.37
CA ALA A 188 0.92 24.62 -4.45
C ALA A 188 -0.36 25.32 -4.00
N ASP A 189 -0.56 26.56 -4.42
CA ASP A 189 -1.71 27.39 -4.07
C ASP A 189 -2.43 27.85 -5.35
N GLY A 190 -3.75 27.77 -5.36
CA GLY A 190 -4.58 28.15 -6.50
C GLY A 190 -4.58 27.14 -7.65
N VAL A 191 -5.58 27.28 -8.50
CA VAL A 191 -5.89 26.29 -9.58
C VAL A 191 -4.70 26.03 -10.53
N ASP A 192 -4.02 27.10 -10.96
CA ASP A 192 -2.96 26.96 -11.97
C ASP A 192 -1.72 26.25 -11.43
N GLU A 193 -1.30 26.58 -10.19
CA GLU A 193 -0.16 25.92 -9.55
C GLU A 193 -0.48 24.45 -9.22
N LEU A 194 -1.71 24.16 -8.77
CA LEU A 194 -2.15 22.80 -8.49
C LEU A 194 -2.16 21.94 -9.74
N ARG A 195 -2.69 22.43 -10.87
CA ARG A 195 -2.61 21.71 -12.15
C ARG A 195 -1.15 21.46 -12.56
N LYS A 196 -0.28 22.44 -12.37
CA LYS A 196 1.15 22.30 -12.64
C LYS A 196 1.80 21.29 -11.71
N GLN A 197 1.43 21.24 -10.43
CA GLN A 197 1.93 20.27 -9.46
C GLN A 197 1.51 18.85 -9.82
N VAL A 198 0.25 18.61 -10.21
CA VAL A 198 -0.21 17.31 -10.71
C VAL A 198 0.64 16.84 -11.90
N ARG A 199 0.84 17.71 -12.89
CA ARG A 199 1.70 17.41 -14.05
C ARG A 199 3.13 17.09 -13.64
N TYR A 200 3.66 17.81 -12.65
CA TYR A 200 5.01 17.60 -12.13
C TYR A 200 5.15 16.22 -11.48
N ASN A 201 4.22 15.83 -10.61
CA ASN A 201 4.21 14.50 -9.99
C ASN A 201 4.14 13.39 -11.06
N ILE A 202 3.23 13.52 -12.04
CA ILE A 202 3.08 12.56 -13.14
C ILE A 202 4.33 12.48 -14.00
N LYS A 203 4.94 13.64 -14.35
CA LYS A 203 6.21 13.69 -15.11
C LYS A 203 7.30 12.86 -14.43
N TYR A 204 7.36 12.87 -13.12
CA TYR A 204 8.39 12.17 -12.36
C TYR A 204 7.97 10.78 -11.89
N GLY A 205 6.82 10.30 -12.31
CA GLY A 205 6.48 8.88 -12.23
C GLY A 205 5.34 8.51 -11.30
N ALA A 206 4.49 9.46 -10.89
CA ALA A 206 3.31 9.14 -10.10
C ALA A 206 2.36 8.19 -10.85
N ASP A 207 1.89 7.14 -10.15
CA ASP A 207 0.84 6.22 -10.59
C ASP A 207 -0.53 6.70 -10.13
N VAL A 208 -0.57 7.42 -9.01
CA VAL A 208 -1.75 8.00 -8.37
C VAL A 208 -1.40 9.41 -7.90
N ILE A 209 -2.38 10.29 -7.73
CA ILE A 209 -2.18 11.60 -7.13
C ILE A 209 -2.80 11.62 -5.74
N LYS A 210 -2.03 12.03 -4.72
CA LYS A 210 -2.48 12.24 -3.34
C LYS A 210 -2.44 13.69 -2.98
N PHE A 211 -3.52 14.19 -2.35
CA PHE A 211 -3.56 15.55 -1.81
C PHE A 211 -4.22 15.61 -0.43
N GLY A 212 -3.94 16.66 0.32
CA GLY A 212 -4.49 16.96 1.64
C GLY A 212 -5.74 17.79 1.54
N ALA A 213 -6.93 17.19 1.56
CA ALA A 213 -8.19 17.92 1.57
C ALA A 213 -8.47 18.59 2.91
N SER A 214 -7.94 18.06 4.02
CA SER A 214 -8.11 18.62 5.36
C SER A 214 -6.82 18.62 6.16
N ALA A 215 -6.81 19.40 7.25
CA ALA A 215 -5.85 19.26 8.33
C ALA A 215 -5.89 17.87 8.95
N GLY A 216 -4.73 17.40 9.46
CA GLY A 216 -4.53 16.06 9.98
C GLY A 216 -4.04 16.00 11.43
N VAL A 217 -3.76 14.80 11.90
CA VAL A 217 -3.28 14.55 13.27
C VAL A 217 -1.79 14.85 13.41
N LEU A 218 -0.96 14.41 12.46
CA LEU A 218 0.49 14.39 12.58
C LEU A 218 1.18 15.72 12.18
N THR A 219 0.49 16.83 12.21
CA THR A 219 1.02 18.15 11.85
C THR A 219 0.76 19.20 12.93
N GLU A 220 1.41 20.35 12.78
CA GLU A 220 1.41 21.40 13.81
C GLU A 220 0.10 22.21 13.90
N GLU A 221 -0.81 22.12 12.90
CA GLU A 221 -2.10 22.81 12.94
C GLU A 221 -2.95 22.39 14.14
N GLU A 222 -3.70 23.32 14.71
CA GLU A 222 -4.56 23.05 15.87
C GLU A 222 -5.81 22.25 15.50
N SER A 223 -6.38 22.50 14.32
CA SER A 223 -7.60 21.84 13.85
C SER A 223 -7.31 20.47 13.25
N VAL A 224 -8.13 19.48 13.56
CA VAL A 224 -8.21 18.24 12.80
C VAL A 224 -9.46 18.29 11.95
N GLY A 225 -9.28 18.27 10.62
CA GLY A 225 -10.40 18.13 9.68
C GLY A 225 -10.88 19.42 9.02
N ALA A 226 -10.35 20.61 9.36
CA ALA A 226 -10.66 21.81 8.61
C ALA A 226 -10.24 21.67 7.13
N PRO A 227 -11.10 22.04 6.14
CA PRO A 227 -10.71 22.02 4.74
C PRO A 227 -9.49 22.91 4.48
N GLN A 228 -8.55 22.41 3.67
CA GLN A 228 -7.30 23.12 3.34
C GLN A 228 -7.19 23.52 1.86
N PHE A 229 -8.19 23.16 1.07
CA PHE A 229 -8.40 23.60 -0.31
C PHE A 229 -9.85 24.02 -0.50
N THR A 230 -10.09 24.95 -1.41
CA THR A 230 -11.43 25.27 -1.90
C THR A 230 -11.97 24.11 -2.79
N GLN A 231 -13.28 24.11 -3.04
CA GLN A 231 -13.88 23.12 -3.96
C GLN A 231 -13.29 23.24 -5.37
N GLU A 232 -13.01 24.48 -5.84
CA GLU A 232 -12.43 24.73 -7.15
C GLU A 232 -11.02 24.16 -7.28
N GLU A 233 -10.20 24.29 -6.24
CA GLU A 233 -8.85 23.73 -6.18
C GLU A 233 -8.88 22.20 -6.18
N MET A 234 -9.74 21.57 -5.36
CA MET A 234 -9.90 20.11 -5.37
C MET A 234 -10.38 19.59 -6.73
N ASN A 235 -11.33 20.29 -7.37
CA ASN A 235 -11.79 19.97 -8.72
C ASN A 235 -10.62 20.05 -9.72
N ALA A 236 -9.78 21.08 -9.65
CA ALA A 236 -8.64 21.25 -10.54
C ALA A 236 -7.61 20.12 -10.42
N ILE A 237 -7.31 19.67 -9.19
CA ILE A 237 -6.43 18.51 -8.94
C ILE A 237 -7.02 17.25 -9.59
N VAL A 238 -8.29 16.98 -9.33
CA VAL A 238 -8.93 15.73 -9.79
C VAL A 238 -9.12 15.73 -11.32
N ASP A 239 -9.55 16.85 -11.90
CA ASP A 239 -9.73 16.99 -13.34
C ASP A 239 -8.41 16.81 -14.08
N GLU A 240 -7.35 17.48 -13.64
CA GLU A 240 -6.03 17.33 -14.23
C GLU A 240 -5.55 15.89 -14.13
N THR A 241 -5.74 15.25 -12.98
CA THR A 241 -5.38 13.83 -12.77
C THR A 241 -6.11 12.91 -13.75
N LYS A 242 -7.42 13.11 -13.96
CA LYS A 242 -8.24 12.34 -14.89
C LYS A 242 -7.80 12.54 -16.35
N MET A 243 -7.39 13.75 -16.74
CA MET A 243 -6.87 14.01 -18.09
C MET A 243 -5.64 13.17 -18.43
N TRP A 244 -4.87 12.76 -17.43
CA TRP A 244 -3.72 11.87 -17.58
C TRP A 244 -4.06 10.38 -17.38
N GLY A 245 -5.35 10.04 -17.29
CA GLY A 245 -5.81 8.67 -17.07
C GLY A 245 -5.43 8.09 -15.70
N LYS A 246 -5.17 8.96 -14.71
CA LYS A 246 -4.80 8.58 -13.35
C LYS A 246 -5.97 8.76 -12.38
N LYS A 247 -5.85 8.17 -11.19
CA LYS A 247 -6.79 8.34 -10.08
C LYS A 247 -6.21 9.29 -9.04
N ALA A 248 -7.07 10.08 -8.39
CA ALA A 248 -6.71 10.90 -7.24
C ALA A 248 -7.26 10.29 -5.96
N CYS A 249 -6.55 10.46 -4.84
CA CYS A 249 -6.98 10.13 -3.50
C CYS A 249 -6.74 11.30 -2.55
N ALA A 250 -7.61 11.46 -1.55
CA ALA A 250 -7.60 12.60 -0.66
C ALA A 250 -7.46 12.18 0.81
N HIS A 251 -6.44 12.69 1.51
CA HIS A 251 -6.44 12.72 2.96
C HIS A 251 -7.58 13.63 3.43
N ALA A 252 -8.51 13.12 4.21
CA ALA A 252 -9.61 13.90 4.75
C ALA A 252 -10.15 13.32 6.05
N HIS A 253 -10.06 14.08 7.15
CA HIS A 253 -10.68 13.74 8.42
C HIS A 253 -12.05 14.41 8.59
N GLY A 254 -12.15 15.69 8.25
CA GLY A 254 -13.34 16.49 8.54
C GLY A 254 -14.49 16.31 7.57
N THR A 255 -15.70 16.40 8.09
CA THR A 255 -16.96 16.18 7.38
C THR A 255 -17.04 16.96 6.05
N GLU A 256 -16.78 18.26 6.08
CA GLU A 256 -16.88 19.11 4.89
C GLU A 256 -15.78 18.79 3.87
N ALA A 257 -14.53 18.57 4.32
CA ALA A 257 -13.44 18.20 3.44
C ALA A 257 -13.68 16.85 2.74
N ILE A 258 -14.26 15.88 3.46
CA ILE A 258 -14.67 14.59 2.89
C ILE A 258 -15.68 14.81 1.75
N LYS A 259 -16.76 15.58 2.03
CA LYS A 259 -17.81 15.86 1.04
C LYS A 259 -17.24 16.60 -0.18
N MET A 260 -16.37 17.57 0.04
CA MET A 260 -15.72 18.32 -1.04
C MET A 260 -14.84 17.44 -1.91
N ALA A 261 -14.02 16.56 -1.31
CA ALA A 261 -13.18 15.63 -2.02
C ALA A 261 -14.01 14.63 -2.83
N VAL A 262 -15.10 14.08 -2.28
CA VAL A 262 -16.01 13.17 -2.98
C VAL A 262 -16.70 13.89 -4.15
N LYS A 263 -17.19 15.12 -3.95
CA LYS A 263 -17.80 15.94 -5.03
C LYS A 263 -16.81 16.28 -6.13
N ALA A 264 -15.53 16.47 -5.83
CA ALA A 264 -14.47 16.62 -6.83
C ALA A 264 -14.23 15.33 -7.64
N GLY A 265 -14.63 14.17 -7.11
CA GLY A 265 -14.56 12.87 -7.80
C GLY A 265 -13.28 12.10 -7.56
N VAL A 266 -12.74 12.11 -6.33
CA VAL A 266 -11.64 11.26 -5.90
C VAL A 266 -12.02 9.79 -5.97
N ALA A 267 -11.06 8.92 -6.23
CA ALA A 267 -11.27 7.48 -6.23
C ALA A 267 -11.39 6.92 -4.81
N SER A 268 -10.68 7.53 -3.85
CA SER A 268 -10.77 7.19 -2.44
C SER A 268 -10.60 8.40 -1.53
N VAL A 269 -11.24 8.31 -0.37
CA VAL A 269 -11.00 9.14 0.80
C VAL A 269 -10.19 8.31 1.79
N GLU A 270 -9.06 8.82 2.21
CA GLU A 270 -8.19 8.24 3.21
C GLU A 270 -8.64 8.73 4.59
N HIS A 271 -8.58 7.89 5.61
CA HIS A 271 -9.02 8.12 7.00
C HIS A 271 -10.54 8.23 7.16
N GLY A 272 -11.17 9.29 6.67
CA GLY A 272 -12.63 9.48 6.72
C GLY A 272 -13.21 9.64 8.12
N SER A 273 -12.44 10.15 9.10
CA SER A 273 -12.69 10.04 10.53
C SER A 273 -14.03 10.63 10.99
N PHE A 274 -14.42 11.81 10.48
CA PHE A 274 -15.65 12.50 10.86
C PHE A 274 -16.70 12.46 9.74
N ILE A 275 -16.73 11.36 8.95
CA ILE A 275 -17.75 11.20 7.92
C ILE A 275 -19.15 11.14 8.55
N ASP A 276 -20.07 11.94 8.03
CA ASP A 276 -21.48 11.95 8.40
C ASP A 276 -22.35 11.15 7.42
N ASP A 277 -23.66 11.08 7.69
CA ASP A 277 -24.60 10.33 6.87
C ASP A 277 -24.68 10.89 5.43
N GLU A 278 -24.55 12.20 5.22
CA GLU A 278 -24.50 12.81 3.89
C GLU A 278 -23.22 12.40 3.15
N GLY A 279 -22.06 12.46 3.83
CA GLY A 279 -20.78 12.00 3.28
C GLY A 279 -20.81 10.54 2.88
N ILE A 280 -21.41 9.66 3.70
CA ILE A 280 -21.65 8.25 3.38
C ILE A 280 -22.48 8.10 2.11
N GLN A 281 -23.60 8.83 2.01
CA GLN A 281 -24.45 8.77 0.81
C GLN A 281 -23.73 9.27 -0.44
N LEU A 282 -22.95 10.34 -0.33
CA LEU A 282 -22.13 10.86 -1.43
C LEU A 282 -21.11 9.81 -1.89
N MET A 283 -20.39 9.15 -0.95
CA MET A 283 -19.44 8.09 -1.30
C MET A 283 -20.10 6.95 -2.05
N ILE A 284 -21.28 6.51 -1.64
CA ILE A 284 -22.06 5.47 -2.32
C ILE A 284 -22.44 5.92 -3.73
N GLN A 285 -22.97 7.13 -3.88
CA GLN A 285 -23.41 7.68 -5.18
C GLN A 285 -22.26 7.82 -6.18
N HIS A 286 -21.09 8.26 -5.71
CA HIS A 286 -19.90 8.45 -6.55
C HIS A 286 -19.06 7.18 -6.72
N GLY A 287 -19.36 6.12 -5.95
CA GLY A 287 -18.56 4.89 -5.92
C GLY A 287 -17.17 5.06 -5.33
N THR A 288 -16.97 6.11 -4.51
CA THR A 288 -15.71 6.44 -3.86
C THR A 288 -15.41 5.42 -2.75
N TYR A 289 -14.18 4.95 -2.70
CA TYR A 289 -13.71 4.03 -1.66
C TYR A 289 -13.39 4.77 -0.36
N LEU A 290 -13.71 4.18 0.79
CA LEU A 290 -13.15 4.54 2.08
C LEU A 290 -11.93 3.65 2.34
N VAL A 291 -10.80 4.29 2.66
CA VAL A 291 -9.53 3.64 3.04
C VAL A 291 -9.18 4.14 4.44
N ALA A 292 -9.72 3.47 5.44
CA ALA A 292 -9.59 3.87 6.84
C ALA A 292 -8.51 3.01 7.55
N ASP A 293 -7.66 3.68 8.28
CA ASP A 293 -6.49 3.15 9.00
C ASP A 293 -6.77 3.02 10.52
N ILE A 294 -7.82 2.31 10.86
CA ILE A 294 -8.43 2.28 12.20
C ILE A 294 -7.62 1.57 13.31
N TYR A 295 -6.42 1.04 12.99
CA TYR A 295 -5.45 0.56 13.97
C TYR A 295 -4.56 1.70 14.52
N ASN A 296 -4.30 2.76 13.77
CA ASN A 296 -3.33 3.81 14.10
C ASN A 296 -3.53 4.42 15.48
N ASP A 297 -4.78 4.64 15.91
CA ASP A 297 -5.12 5.18 17.23
C ASP A 297 -4.40 4.46 18.37
N ASP A 298 -4.39 3.11 18.34
CA ASP A 298 -3.74 2.35 19.40
C ASP A 298 -2.22 2.59 19.43
N TYR A 299 -1.57 2.62 18.27
CA TYR A 299 -0.12 2.82 18.19
C TYR A 299 0.28 4.25 18.57
N ILE A 300 -0.39 5.26 18.03
CA ILE A 300 -0.12 6.68 18.33
C ILE A 300 -0.27 6.93 19.83
N ARG A 301 -1.35 6.50 20.44
CA ARG A 301 -1.64 6.73 21.85
C ARG A 301 -0.71 5.98 22.82
N THR A 302 -0.17 4.83 22.42
CA THR A 302 0.69 4.00 23.30
C THR A 302 2.18 4.23 23.09
N GLU A 303 2.61 4.55 21.87
CA GLU A 303 4.03 4.57 21.53
C GLU A 303 4.58 5.98 21.26
N TYR A 304 3.79 6.92 20.72
CA TYR A 304 4.33 8.22 20.28
C TYR A 304 4.93 9.05 21.41
N ALA A 305 4.35 9.01 22.61
CA ALA A 305 4.93 9.69 23.77
C ALA A 305 6.33 9.15 24.12
N LYS A 306 6.55 7.83 23.96
CA LYS A 306 7.85 7.18 24.19
C LYS A 306 8.87 7.52 23.10
N LEU A 307 8.39 7.82 21.90
CA LEU A 307 9.18 8.21 20.73
C LEU A 307 9.44 9.72 20.65
N GLY A 308 9.05 10.50 21.67
CA GLY A 308 9.32 11.93 21.73
C GLY A 308 8.43 12.82 20.85
N TYR A 309 7.31 12.30 20.39
CA TYR A 309 6.35 13.09 19.60
C TYR A 309 5.65 14.15 20.46
N PRO A 310 5.29 15.32 19.90
CA PRO A 310 4.58 16.38 20.62
C PRO A 310 3.26 15.91 21.23
N GLU A 311 2.99 16.32 22.49
CA GLU A 311 1.75 15.96 23.20
C GLU A 311 0.49 16.32 22.42
N LYS A 312 0.48 17.43 21.71
CA LYS A 312 -0.66 17.86 20.90
C LYS A 312 -1.05 16.87 19.81
N ILE A 313 -0.11 16.11 19.25
CA ILE A 313 -0.39 15.03 18.28
C ILE A 313 -1.22 13.94 18.96
N ILE A 314 -0.81 13.55 20.17
CA ILE A 314 -1.50 12.52 20.95
C ILE A 314 -2.91 12.98 21.37
N GLU A 315 -3.05 14.28 21.74
CA GLU A 315 -4.35 14.86 22.07
C GLU A 315 -5.28 14.93 20.86
N LYS A 316 -4.76 15.28 19.68
CA LYS A 316 -5.54 15.25 18.43
C LYS A 316 -6.01 13.82 18.11
N GLU A 317 -5.13 12.82 18.27
CA GLU A 317 -5.52 11.43 18.04
C GLU A 317 -6.61 10.95 19.00
N LYS A 318 -6.61 11.36 20.25
CA LYS A 318 -7.69 11.05 21.20
C LYS A 318 -9.06 11.53 20.72
N LEU A 319 -9.10 12.63 19.96
CA LEU A 319 -10.35 13.14 19.38
C LEU A 319 -10.80 12.35 18.16
N VAL A 320 -9.82 11.83 17.39
CA VAL A 320 -10.05 11.21 16.07
C VAL A 320 -10.33 9.71 16.18
N GLY A 321 -9.51 8.97 16.94
CA GLY A 321 -9.43 7.53 16.85
C GLY A 321 -10.76 6.79 17.07
N GLN A 322 -11.49 7.07 18.15
CA GLN A 322 -12.78 6.42 18.39
C GLN A 322 -13.86 6.88 17.39
N ALA A 323 -13.87 8.17 17.03
CA ALA A 323 -14.81 8.69 16.03
C ALA A 323 -14.61 8.02 14.65
N GLN A 324 -13.36 7.81 14.24
CA GLN A 324 -13.01 7.11 13.01
C GLN A 324 -13.55 5.67 13.01
N ARG A 325 -13.35 4.95 14.11
CA ARG A 325 -13.84 3.57 14.29
C ARG A 325 -15.35 3.47 14.21
N ASP A 326 -16.05 4.36 14.91
CA ASP A 326 -17.53 4.39 14.94
C ASP A 326 -18.10 4.74 13.56
N ASN A 327 -17.49 5.70 12.87
CA ASN A 327 -17.93 6.12 11.54
C ASN A 327 -17.53 5.10 10.46
N PHE A 328 -16.41 4.41 10.60
CA PHE A 328 -16.09 3.24 9.78
C PHE A 328 -17.18 2.18 9.86
N ALA A 329 -17.62 1.84 11.09
CA ALA A 329 -18.71 0.87 11.28
C ALA A 329 -20.02 1.31 10.61
N LYS A 330 -20.37 2.61 10.67
CA LYS A 330 -21.54 3.16 9.97
C LYS A 330 -21.38 3.04 8.45
N ALA A 331 -20.19 3.38 7.91
CA ALA A 331 -19.91 3.30 6.48
C ALA A 331 -19.98 1.87 5.95
N VAL A 332 -19.41 0.90 6.68
CA VAL A 332 -19.52 -0.54 6.36
C VAL A 332 -20.98 -0.98 6.32
N LYS A 333 -21.75 -0.66 7.38
CA LYS A 333 -23.18 -1.01 7.48
C LYS A 333 -24.01 -0.40 6.35
N ALA A 334 -23.67 0.81 5.91
CA ALA A 334 -24.36 1.50 4.83
C ALA A 334 -23.99 0.98 3.43
N GLY A 335 -22.93 0.18 3.29
CA GLY A 335 -22.49 -0.38 2.03
C GLY A 335 -21.52 0.51 1.24
N VAL A 336 -20.80 1.40 1.89
CA VAL A 336 -19.67 2.13 1.27
C VAL A 336 -18.63 1.11 0.81
N LYS A 337 -18.04 1.34 -0.34
CA LYS A 337 -16.91 0.53 -0.82
C LYS A 337 -15.71 0.71 0.11
N ILE A 338 -15.20 -0.38 0.68
CA ILE A 338 -14.04 -0.37 1.55
C ILE A 338 -12.84 -0.98 0.82
N ALA A 339 -11.70 -0.30 0.83
CA ALA A 339 -10.41 -0.90 0.50
C ALA A 339 -9.49 -0.86 1.73
N PHE A 340 -8.63 -1.86 1.84
CA PHE A 340 -7.70 -1.99 2.95
C PHE A 340 -6.60 -0.94 2.84
N GLY A 341 -6.34 -0.23 3.92
CA GLY A 341 -5.24 0.71 4.06
C GLY A 341 -4.84 0.84 5.51
N THR A 342 -3.57 1.06 5.75
CA THR A 342 -3.00 0.97 7.09
C THR A 342 -2.33 2.24 7.57
N ASP A 343 -1.92 3.10 6.64
CA ASP A 343 -1.03 4.23 6.90
C ASP A 343 0.31 3.76 7.54
N ALA A 344 0.78 2.55 7.15
CA ALA A 344 2.09 2.06 7.59
C ALA A 344 3.18 3.04 7.17
N GLY A 345 4.02 3.41 8.11
CA GLY A 345 4.84 4.61 8.12
C GLY A 345 4.47 5.50 9.30
N VAL A 346 3.21 5.46 9.76
CA VAL A 346 2.77 5.97 11.07
C VAL A 346 3.07 4.96 12.17
N TYR A 347 3.14 3.69 11.84
CA TYR A 347 3.63 2.61 12.69
C TYR A 347 4.55 1.66 11.89
N PRO A 348 5.26 0.70 12.53
CA PRO A 348 6.25 -0.12 11.84
C PRO A 348 5.68 -0.93 10.69
N HIS A 349 6.40 -0.92 9.57
CA HIS A 349 6.13 -1.80 8.43
C HIS A 349 6.25 -3.28 8.84
N GLY A 350 5.44 -4.13 8.22
CA GLY A 350 5.29 -5.54 8.60
C GLY A 350 4.17 -5.79 9.61
N TRP A 351 3.62 -4.75 10.25
CA TRP A 351 2.47 -4.84 11.16
C TRP A 351 1.13 -4.56 10.47
N ASN A 352 1.13 -4.36 9.17
CA ASN A 352 -0.04 -4.00 8.37
C ASN A 352 -1.27 -4.89 8.66
N ALA A 353 -1.07 -6.19 8.89
CA ALA A 353 -2.16 -7.14 9.14
C ALA A 353 -2.93 -6.92 10.46
N LYS A 354 -2.39 -6.13 11.41
CA LYS A 354 -3.12 -5.74 12.64
C LYS A 354 -4.44 -5.02 12.33
N GLN A 355 -4.51 -4.33 11.21
CA GLN A 355 -5.72 -3.66 10.72
C GLN A 355 -6.91 -4.62 10.54
N PHE A 356 -6.69 -5.89 10.17
CA PHE A 356 -7.79 -6.86 9.96
C PHE A 356 -8.64 -7.08 11.21
N TYR A 357 -8.01 -7.19 12.39
CA TYR A 357 -8.73 -7.33 13.65
C TYR A 357 -9.72 -6.18 13.86
N TYR A 358 -9.27 -4.94 13.64
CA TYR A 358 -10.09 -3.75 13.82
C TYR A 358 -11.21 -3.67 12.77
N MET A 359 -10.94 -3.99 11.51
CA MET A 359 -12.00 -4.05 10.49
C MET A 359 -13.11 -5.01 10.87
N VAL A 360 -12.77 -6.19 11.38
CA VAL A 360 -13.78 -7.17 11.83
C VAL A 360 -14.47 -6.71 13.10
N LYS A 361 -13.74 -6.19 14.08
CA LYS A 361 -14.30 -5.65 15.33
C LYS A 361 -15.31 -4.52 15.08
N TYR A 362 -15.09 -3.72 14.02
CA TYR A 362 -15.91 -2.57 13.67
C TYR A 362 -16.81 -2.80 12.45
N GLY A 363 -17.21 -4.04 12.20
CA GLY A 363 -18.39 -4.34 11.38
C GLY A 363 -18.17 -5.12 10.09
N CYS A 364 -16.94 -5.29 9.60
CA CYS A 364 -16.69 -6.19 8.48
C CYS A 364 -16.80 -7.66 8.91
N THR A 365 -17.34 -8.51 8.05
CA THR A 365 -17.08 -9.94 8.19
C THR A 365 -15.62 -10.25 7.84
N PRO A 366 -15.01 -11.35 8.32
CA PRO A 366 -13.65 -11.74 7.93
C PRO A 366 -13.46 -11.78 6.39
N MET A 367 -14.45 -12.28 5.65
CA MET A 367 -14.42 -12.31 4.19
C MET A 367 -14.40 -10.89 3.59
N GLN A 368 -15.22 -9.96 4.11
CA GLN A 368 -15.22 -8.58 3.63
C GLN A 368 -13.89 -7.88 3.89
N ALA A 369 -13.25 -8.10 5.05
CA ALA A 369 -11.93 -7.56 5.35
C ALA A 369 -10.86 -8.11 4.39
N ILE A 370 -10.89 -9.41 4.08
CA ILE A 370 -10.00 -10.02 3.09
C ILE A 370 -10.28 -9.48 1.67
N GLN A 371 -11.55 -9.32 1.29
CA GLN A 371 -11.92 -8.72 0.00
C GLN A 371 -11.44 -7.27 -0.10
N ALA A 372 -11.51 -6.50 1.00
CA ALA A 372 -10.98 -5.14 1.05
C ALA A 372 -9.47 -5.10 0.76
N ALA A 373 -8.70 -6.09 1.24
CA ALA A 373 -7.25 -6.22 1.03
C ALA A 373 -6.87 -6.99 -0.24
N THR A 374 -7.83 -7.31 -1.10
CA THR A 374 -7.59 -8.09 -2.32
C THR A 374 -8.33 -7.48 -3.51
N VAL A 375 -9.52 -8.00 -3.84
CA VAL A 375 -10.27 -7.58 -5.05
C VAL A 375 -10.70 -6.12 -5.02
N ASN A 376 -11.11 -5.58 -3.87
CA ASN A 376 -11.49 -4.18 -3.76
C ASN A 376 -10.28 -3.24 -3.90
N ALA A 377 -9.17 -3.59 -3.27
CA ALA A 377 -7.92 -2.87 -3.41
C ALA A 377 -7.40 -2.89 -4.86
N ALA A 378 -7.49 -4.04 -5.53
CA ALA A 378 -7.14 -4.19 -6.93
C ALA A 378 -8.01 -3.32 -7.85
N ASP A 379 -9.33 -3.23 -7.59
CA ASP A 379 -10.26 -2.33 -8.31
C ASP A 379 -9.94 -0.86 -8.04
N LEU A 380 -9.67 -0.49 -6.79
CA LEU A 380 -9.27 0.87 -6.44
C LEU A 380 -7.98 1.27 -7.17
N ILE A 381 -6.96 0.42 -7.20
CA ILE A 381 -5.71 0.66 -7.93
C ILE A 381 -5.96 0.66 -9.45
N GLY A 382 -6.89 -0.15 -9.94
CA GLY A 382 -7.17 -0.32 -11.37
C GLY A 382 -6.27 -1.37 -12.04
N ASN A 383 -5.85 -2.40 -11.30
CA ASN A 383 -5.03 -3.49 -11.82
C ASN A 383 -5.73 -4.85 -11.62
N ASN A 384 -6.26 -5.42 -12.69
CA ASN A 384 -7.01 -6.68 -12.67
C ASN A 384 -6.14 -7.95 -12.62
N LYS A 385 -4.81 -7.82 -12.61
CA LYS A 385 -3.87 -8.94 -12.50
C LYS A 385 -3.45 -9.26 -11.08
N ILE A 386 -3.79 -8.41 -10.10
CA ILE A 386 -3.51 -8.59 -8.67
C ILE A 386 -4.79 -8.86 -7.89
N GLY A 387 -4.69 -9.26 -6.63
CA GLY A 387 -5.81 -9.40 -5.69
C GLY A 387 -6.74 -10.58 -5.94
N SER A 388 -6.45 -11.50 -6.88
CA SER A 388 -7.22 -12.74 -7.04
C SER A 388 -6.37 -13.88 -7.58
N ILE A 389 -6.71 -15.12 -7.20
CA ILE A 389 -6.11 -16.35 -7.72
C ILE A 389 -6.99 -16.87 -8.85
N LYS A 390 -6.76 -16.35 -10.07
CA LYS A 390 -7.46 -16.77 -11.30
C LYS A 390 -6.50 -16.86 -12.48
N VAL A 391 -6.92 -17.54 -13.53
CA VAL A 391 -6.15 -17.66 -14.78
C VAL A 391 -5.84 -16.27 -15.35
N GLY A 392 -4.58 -16.01 -15.64
CA GLY A 392 -4.09 -14.76 -16.19
C GLY A 392 -3.65 -13.72 -15.14
N SER A 393 -3.95 -13.91 -13.85
CA SER A 393 -3.43 -13.08 -12.77
C SER A 393 -1.95 -13.39 -12.49
N TYR A 394 -1.25 -12.44 -11.89
CA TYR A 394 0.06 -12.70 -11.34
C TYR A 394 -0.03 -13.77 -10.24
N ALA A 395 1.01 -14.59 -10.13
CA ALA A 395 1.14 -15.55 -9.05
C ALA A 395 1.63 -14.86 -7.78
N ASP A 396 0.75 -13.98 -7.23
CA ASP A 396 0.91 -13.31 -5.96
C ASP A 396 0.01 -14.07 -4.97
N ILE A 397 0.62 -14.90 -4.13
CA ILE A 397 -0.07 -15.90 -3.31
C ILE A 397 0.52 -15.93 -1.92
N ILE A 398 -0.32 -15.97 -0.90
CA ILE A 398 0.08 -16.17 0.49
C ILE A 398 -0.60 -17.43 1.08
N ALA A 399 -0.06 -17.95 2.18
CA ALA A 399 -0.72 -18.97 2.96
C ALA A 399 -0.48 -18.78 4.47
N VAL A 400 -1.49 -19.18 5.25
CA VAL A 400 -1.45 -19.26 6.71
C VAL A 400 -1.85 -20.66 7.18
N LYS A 401 -1.35 -21.07 8.35
CA LYS A 401 -1.65 -22.41 8.93
C LYS A 401 -2.99 -22.48 9.67
N ALA A 402 -3.81 -21.43 9.61
CA ALA A 402 -5.07 -21.29 10.33
C ALA A 402 -6.26 -21.08 9.38
N ASP A 403 -7.47 -21.09 9.94
CA ASP A 403 -8.71 -20.73 9.24
C ASP A 403 -8.98 -19.24 9.42
N VAL A 404 -8.59 -18.44 8.44
CA VAL A 404 -8.68 -16.96 8.45
C VAL A 404 -10.11 -16.43 8.59
N LEU A 405 -11.11 -17.24 8.25
CA LEU A 405 -12.52 -16.84 8.41
C LEU A 405 -13.04 -17.05 9.82
N LYS A 406 -12.33 -17.86 10.63
CA LYS A 406 -12.62 -18.02 12.07
C LYS A 406 -11.81 -17.06 12.91
N ASP A 407 -10.55 -16.83 12.52
CA ASP A 407 -9.63 -15.94 13.21
C ASP A 407 -8.79 -15.16 12.18
N VAL A 408 -9.20 -13.93 11.92
CA VAL A 408 -8.57 -13.05 10.96
C VAL A 408 -7.19 -12.58 11.44
N THR A 409 -6.90 -12.64 12.75
CA THR A 409 -5.58 -12.26 13.30
C THR A 409 -4.47 -13.23 12.87
N SER A 410 -4.83 -14.42 12.41
CA SER A 410 -3.88 -15.36 11.80
C SER A 410 -3.16 -14.79 10.56
N LEU A 411 -3.70 -13.74 9.93
CA LEU A 411 -3.02 -13.00 8.86
C LEU A 411 -1.81 -12.19 9.35
N GLU A 412 -1.65 -12.01 10.66
CA GLU A 412 -0.41 -11.44 11.24
C GLU A 412 0.77 -12.43 11.17
N HIS A 413 0.53 -13.71 10.84
CA HIS A 413 1.50 -14.80 10.82
C HIS A 413 1.45 -15.57 9.50
N VAL A 414 1.85 -14.91 8.42
CA VAL A 414 1.87 -15.52 7.08
C VAL A 414 3.07 -16.47 6.98
N SER A 415 2.81 -17.76 6.70
CA SER A 415 3.85 -18.81 6.61
C SER A 415 4.41 -19.01 5.20
N PHE A 416 3.72 -18.51 4.19
CA PHE A 416 4.15 -18.59 2.80
C PHE A 416 3.83 -17.30 2.05
N VAL A 417 4.82 -16.78 1.33
CA VAL A 417 4.67 -15.58 0.47
C VAL A 417 5.30 -15.86 -0.89
N MET A 418 4.51 -15.71 -1.93
CA MET A 418 4.93 -15.73 -3.33
C MET A 418 4.47 -14.43 -4.00
N LYS A 419 5.37 -13.79 -4.74
CA LYS A 419 5.07 -12.63 -5.59
C LYS A 419 5.64 -12.84 -6.99
N GLY A 420 4.80 -12.72 -8.02
CA GLY A 420 5.21 -12.97 -9.41
C GLY A 420 5.82 -14.35 -9.62
N GLY A 421 5.30 -15.38 -8.94
CA GLY A 421 5.79 -16.74 -9.01
C GLY A 421 7.08 -17.04 -8.24
N GLU A 422 7.74 -16.04 -7.67
CA GLU A 422 8.94 -16.22 -6.83
C GLU A 422 8.57 -16.29 -5.34
N ILE A 423 9.23 -17.20 -4.62
CA ILE A 423 8.96 -17.47 -3.19
C ILE A 423 9.88 -16.61 -2.35
N TYR A 424 9.31 -15.87 -1.42
CA TYR A 424 10.02 -14.99 -0.48
C TYR A 424 10.00 -15.53 0.96
N THR A 425 8.90 -16.19 1.35
CA THR A 425 8.75 -16.85 2.65
C THR A 425 8.17 -18.24 2.43
N ASN A 426 8.72 -19.25 3.14
CA ASN A 426 8.21 -20.62 3.12
C ASN A 426 8.60 -21.32 4.43
N GLU A 427 7.79 -21.11 5.46
CA GLU A 427 7.95 -21.76 6.77
C GLU A 427 7.31 -23.15 6.73
N LYS A 428 8.12 -24.18 6.95
CA LYS A 428 7.71 -25.60 6.94
C LYS A 428 6.84 -25.97 8.14
#